data_75a94e8764964edd6790d4308c75f62f
#
_entry.id   75a94e8764964edd6790d4308c75f62f
#
_cell.length_a   1.000
_cell.length_b   1.000
_cell.length_c   1.000
_cell.angle_alpha   90.00
_cell.angle_beta   90.00
_cell.angle_gamma   90.00
#
_symmetry.space_group_name_H-M   'P 1'
#
loop_
_entity.id
_entity.type
_entity.pdbx_description
1 polymer ?
#
loop_
_entity_poly.entity_id
_entity_poly.type
_entity_poly.pdbx_seq_one_letter_code
_entity_poly.pdbx_strand_id
1 'polypeptide(L)'
;NQYDAAAAAISRGGTTLAERRLFAAQAFECTAEYDAVIARWMAGHAGLVAGGSQPVSSEGRPDEPPLPTRLTLSLERRLPLRYGENPHQSAAMYAPADTHFGLAGLKQLSGKELSYNNLLDLDAAVRIAGLIQNSGAAVIKHTNPCGAASAATIDEALEAAMAADPTSAFGSIVAVNRIFDAAAAECLLKPGMFVEVIAAPAFTAEAVEALKTRPAWKASVR
;
A
#
# COMPACT_ATOMS: atom_id res chain seq x y z
N ASN A 1 6.84 12.48 -20.93
CA ASN A 1 7.05 13.17 -22.21
C ASN A 1 8.11 14.25 -22.06
N GLN A 2 9.22 14.19 -22.84
CA GLN A 2 10.38 15.08 -22.70
C GLN A 2 10.37 16.24 -23.70
N TYR A 3 9.43 16.26 -24.64
CA TYR A 3 9.45 17.21 -25.76
C TYR A 3 9.38 18.67 -25.31
N ASP A 4 8.52 18.98 -24.35
CA ASP A 4 8.36 20.36 -23.85
C ASP A 4 9.63 20.84 -23.13
N ALA A 5 10.22 19.97 -22.31
CA ALA A 5 11.47 20.27 -21.60
C ALA A 5 12.65 20.47 -22.60
N ALA A 6 12.73 19.64 -23.62
CA ALA A 6 13.74 19.73 -24.68
C ALA A 6 13.56 21.01 -25.51
N ALA A 7 12.32 21.33 -25.91
CA ALA A 7 12.00 22.55 -26.64
C ALA A 7 12.35 23.81 -25.83
N ALA A 8 12.02 23.84 -24.54
CA ALA A 8 12.39 24.93 -23.64
C ALA A 8 13.91 25.08 -23.49
N ALA A 9 14.63 23.97 -23.42
CA ALA A 9 16.10 24.00 -23.36
C ALA A 9 16.71 24.56 -24.65
N ILE A 10 16.20 24.16 -25.81
CA ILE A 10 16.65 24.67 -27.13
C ILE A 10 16.40 26.18 -27.22
N SER A 11 15.23 26.65 -26.78
CA SER A 11 14.88 28.09 -26.77
C SER A 11 15.80 28.93 -25.87
N ARG A 12 16.42 28.34 -24.86
CA ARG A 12 17.42 28.97 -23.97
C ARG A 12 18.85 28.92 -24.52
N GLY A 13 19.08 28.38 -25.72
CA GLY A 13 20.38 28.26 -26.33
C GLY A 13 21.05 26.87 -26.24
N GLY A 14 20.30 25.86 -25.80
CA GLY A 14 20.76 24.47 -25.77
C GLY A 14 20.55 23.78 -24.42
N THR A 15 20.87 22.47 -24.39
CA THR A 15 20.78 21.65 -23.19
C THR A 15 22.04 21.70 -22.35
N THR A 16 21.90 21.69 -21.05
CA THR A 16 22.99 21.50 -20.09
C THR A 16 23.44 20.04 -20.05
N LEU A 17 24.62 19.78 -19.49
CA LEU A 17 25.09 18.40 -19.27
C LEU A 17 24.15 17.60 -18.35
N ALA A 18 23.57 18.26 -17.33
CA ALA A 18 22.63 17.63 -16.41
C ALA A 18 21.35 17.20 -17.13
N GLU A 19 20.79 18.08 -17.97
CA GLU A 19 19.60 17.76 -18.78
C GLU A 19 19.87 16.60 -19.76
N ARG A 20 21.02 16.60 -20.43
CA ARG A 20 21.38 15.49 -21.32
C ARG A 20 21.52 14.17 -20.59
N ARG A 21 22.11 14.17 -19.39
CA ARG A 21 22.22 12.96 -18.55
C ARG A 21 20.82 12.45 -18.13
N LEU A 22 19.93 13.36 -17.74
CA LEU A 22 18.56 13.01 -17.37
C LEU A 22 17.82 12.42 -18.57
N PHE A 23 17.87 13.07 -19.74
CA PHE A 23 17.20 12.59 -20.96
C PHE A 23 17.75 11.22 -21.39
N ALA A 24 19.07 11.03 -21.30
CA ALA A 24 19.68 9.74 -21.63
C ALA A 24 19.22 8.64 -20.66
N ALA A 25 19.21 8.90 -19.35
CA ALA A 25 18.73 7.94 -18.35
C ALA A 25 17.29 7.51 -18.63
N GLN A 26 16.40 8.47 -18.86
CA GLN A 26 14.99 8.21 -19.17
C GLN A 26 14.80 7.48 -20.52
N ALA A 27 15.63 7.77 -21.52
CA ALA A 27 15.57 7.05 -22.79
C ALA A 27 15.97 5.57 -22.62
N PHE A 28 17.03 5.30 -21.87
CA PHE A 28 17.46 3.93 -21.57
C PHE A 28 16.44 3.18 -20.70
N GLU A 29 15.82 3.84 -19.74
CA GLU A 29 14.73 3.27 -18.94
C GLU A 29 13.56 2.84 -19.83
N CYS A 30 13.10 3.73 -20.72
CA CYS A 30 12.02 3.44 -21.67
C CYS A 30 12.35 2.27 -22.60
N THR A 31 13.58 2.21 -23.15
CA THR A 31 13.99 1.11 -24.04
C THR A 31 14.13 -0.20 -23.27
N ALA A 32 14.66 -0.18 -22.05
CA ALA A 32 14.78 -1.38 -21.21
C ALA A 32 13.39 -1.98 -20.85
N GLU A 33 12.41 -1.14 -20.55
CA GLU A 33 11.02 -1.58 -20.32
C GLU A 33 10.42 -2.22 -21.57
N TYR A 34 10.60 -1.56 -22.72
CA TYR A 34 10.13 -2.07 -24.01
C TYR A 34 10.76 -3.42 -24.36
N ASP A 35 12.07 -3.53 -24.24
CA ASP A 35 12.82 -4.77 -24.50
C ASP A 35 12.40 -5.90 -23.52
N ALA A 36 12.11 -5.58 -22.26
CA ALA A 36 11.59 -6.55 -21.28
C ALA A 36 10.20 -7.10 -21.66
N VAL A 37 9.35 -6.27 -22.25
CA VAL A 37 8.03 -6.71 -22.76
C VAL A 37 8.22 -7.63 -23.96
N ILE A 38 9.05 -7.26 -24.92
CA ILE A 38 9.36 -8.08 -26.10
C ILE A 38 9.97 -9.42 -25.67
N ALA A 39 10.93 -9.40 -24.78
CA ALA A 39 11.59 -10.62 -24.30
C ALA A 39 10.59 -11.60 -23.64
N ARG A 40 9.66 -11.11 -22.83
CA ARG A 40 8.60 -11.92 -22.25
C ARG A 40 7.66 -12.52 -23.30
N TRP A 41 7.24 -11.71 -24.27
CA TRP A 41 6.38 -12.15 -25.35
C TRP A 41 7.06 -13.23 -26.21
N MET A 42 8.29 -13.00 -26.59
CA MET A 42 9.09 -13.95 -27.36
C MET A 42 9.31 -15.27 -26.62
N ALA A 43 9.63 -15.22 -25.32
CA ALA A 43 9.81 -16.39 -24.49
C ALA A 43 8.54 -17.26 -24.43
N GLY A 44 7.37 -16.65 -24.31
CA GLY A 44 6.08 -17.35 -24.35
C GLY A 44 5.83 -18.06 -25.67
N HIS A 45 6.19 -17.44 -26.81
CA HIS A 45 6.04 -18.03 -28.14
C HIS A 45 7.08 -19.12 -28.45
N ALA A 46 8.26 -19.01 -27.86
CA ALA A 46 9.32 -20.01 -28.00
C ALA A 46 9.17 -21.22 -27.06
N GLY A 47 8.13 -21.27 -26.25
CA GLY A 47 7.95 -22.30 -25.21
C GLY A 47 9.00 -22.21 -24.09
N LEU A 48 9.65 -21.05 -23.97
CA LEU A 48 10.62 -20.77 -22.90
C LEU A 48 9.89 -20.21 -21.69
N VAL A 49 10.32 -20.57 -20.49
CA VAL A 49 9.87 -19.89 -19.27
C VAL A 49 10.45 -18.49 -19.26
N ALA A 50 9.67 -17.49 -18.81
CA ALA A 50 10.10 -16.11 -18.73
C ALA A 50 11.46 -16.00 -17.99
N GLY A 51 12.51 -15.63 -18.76
CA GLY A 51 13.87 -15.59 -18.25
C GLY A 51 14.91 -16.31 -19.15
N GLY A 52 14.49 -16.89 -20.28
CA GLY A 52 15.39 -17.43 -21.32
C GLY A 52 16.14 -18.71 -20.93
N SER A 53 15.74 -19.37 -19.87
CA SER A 53 16.35 -20.62 -19.40
C SER A 53 15.47 -21.82 -19.76
N GLN A 54 16.09 -22.96 -20.05
CA GLN A 54 15.36 -24.21 -20.21
C GLN A 54 14.58 -24.53 -18.92
N PRO A 55 13.36 -25.09 -19.04
CA PRO A 55 12.61 -25.49 -17.86
C PRO A 55 13.42 -26.52 -17.07
N VAL A 56 13.62 -26.23 -15.78
CA VAL A 56 14.15 -27.25 -14.86
C VAL A 56 13.05 -28.27 -14.72
N SER A 57 13.30 -29.52 -15.10
CA SER A 57 12.38 -30.63 -14.93
C SER A 57 12.06 -30.78 -13.44
N SER A 58 10.84 -30.47 -13.05
CA SER A 58 10.33 -30.80 -11.71
C SER A 58 10.02 -32.29 -11.69
N GLU A 59 10.95 -33.10 -11.24
CA GLU A 59 10.66 -34.48 -10.90
C GLU A 59 9.63 -34.47 -9.76
N GLY A 60 8.36 -34.67 -10.08
CA GLY A 60 7.33 -34.92 -9.08
C GLY A 60 5.97 -34.21 -9.23
N ARG A 61 5.81 -33.19 -10.09
CA ARG A 61 4.51 -32.54 -10.30
C ARG A 61 4.30 -32.17 -11.78
N PRO A 62 3.69 -33.08 -12.56
CA PRO A 62 3.54 -32.91 -14.01
C PRO A 62 2.65 -31.72 -14.42
N ASP A 63 1.86 -31.16 -13.52
CA ASP A 63 0.88 -30.09 -13.82
C ASP A 63 1.32 -28.72 -13.32
N GLU A 64 2.48 -28.57 -12.68
CA GLU A 64 3.00 -27.23 -12.29
C GLU A 64 3.85 -26.63 -13.42
N PRO A 65 3.59 -25.35 -13.79
CA PRO A 65 4.47 -24.68 -14.74
C PRO A 65 5.89 -24.57 -14.16
N PRO A 66 6.94 -24.83 -14.95
CA PRO A 66 8.31 -24.79 -14.46
C PRO A 66 8.67 -23.38 -13.98
N LEU A 67 9.30 -23.30 -12.80
CA LEU A 67 9.76 -22.04 -12.25
C LEU A 67 10.96 -21.50 -13.07
N PRO A 68 11.02 -20.18 -13.34
CA PRO A 68 12.11 -19.58 -14.07
C PRO A 68 13.40 -19.59 -13.25
N THR A 69 14.55 -19.85 -13.89
CA THR A 69 15.88 -19.74 -13.24
C THR A 69 16.28 -18.31 -12.90
N ARG A 70 15.63 -17.34 -13.52
CA ARG A 70 15.81 -15.90 -13.26
C ARG A 70 14.45 -15.22 -13.23
N LEU A 71 14.14 -14.54 -12.13
CA LEU A 71 12.93 -13.72 -11.99
C LEU A 71 13.32 -12.23 -12.07
N THR A 72 12.65 -11.50 -12.98
CA THR A 72 12.77 -10.04 -13.07
C THR A 72 11.44 -9.42 -12.69
N LEU A 73 11.45 -8.54 -11.70
CA LEU A 73 10.28 -7.78 -11.24
C LEU A 73 10.40 -6.33 -11.68
N SER A 74 9.38 -5.82 -12.37
CA SER A 74 9.22 -4.39 -12.67
C SER A 74 8.18 -3.82 -11.73
N LEU A 75 8.59 -2.93 -10.85
CA LEU A 75 7.74 -2.35 -9.82
C LEU A 75 7.84 -0.83 -9.86
N GLU A 76 6.70 -0.16 -9.74
CA GLU A 76 6.61 1.29 -9.59
C GLU A 76 6.47 1.68 -8.12
N ARG A 77 7.09 2.79 -7.75
CA ARG A 77 6.91 3.36 -6.41
C ARG A 77 5.51 3.96 -6.28
N ARG A 78 4.70 3.38 -5.41
CA ARG A 78 3.33 3.82 -5.12
C ARG A 78 3.28 4.85 -4.00
N LEU A 79 4.08 4.65 -2.96
CA LEU A 79 4.04 5.49 -1.78
C LEU A 79 5.45 5.66 -1.19
N PRO A 80 5.97 6.88 -1.02
CA PRO A 80 7.12 7.12 -0.16
C PRO A 80 6.71 6.89 1.29
N LEU A 81 7.61 6.34 2.10
CA LEU A 81 7.36 6.11 3.52
C LEU A 81 8.23 7.03 4.37
N ARG A 82 7.73 7.40 5.53
CA ARG A 82 8.42 8.31 6.43
C ARG A 82 9.77 7.74 6.91
N TYR A 83 9.83 6.43 7.16
CA TYR A 83 11.03 5.64 7.47
C TYR A 83 10.73 4.14 7.32
N GLY A 84 11.78 3.31 7.32
CA GLY A 84 11.68 1.85 7.27
C GLY A 84 11.31 1.24 8.62
N GLU A 85 11.86 0.06 8.93
CA GLU A 85 11.68 -0.57 10.23
C GLU A 85 12.26 0.29 11.36
N ASN A 86 13.42 0.90 11.10
CA ASN A 86 14.09 1.83 12.00
C ASN A 86 14.07 3.27 11.45
N PRO A 87 14.08 4.30 12.32
CA PRO A 87 13.92 5.71 11.90
C PRO A 87 15.00 6.24 10.94
N HIS A 88 16.17 5.62 10.89
CA HIS A 88 17.27 6.04 10.01
C HIS A 88 17.22 5.39 8.62
N GLN A 89 16.29 4.47 8.38
CA GLN A 89 16.16 3.76 7.12
C GLN A 89 15.21 4.49 6.18
N SER A 90 15.60 4.65 4.92
CA SER A 90 14.69 5.08 3.85
C SER A 90 13.81 3.91 3.42
N ALA A 91 12.55 4.18 3.14
CA ALA A 91 11.60 3.17 2.68
C ALA A 91 10.58 3.73 1.69
N ALA A 92 10.04 2.85 0.86
CA ALA A 92 8.94 3.14 -0.03
C ALA A 92 8.16 1.83 -0.32
N MET A 93 6.89 1.97 -0.63
CA MET A 93 6.08 0.87 -1.13
C MET A 93 6.12 0.85 -2.65
N TYR A 94 6.38 -0.34 -3.20
CA TYR A 94 6.38 -0.60 -4.64
C TYR A 94 5.32 -1.65 -4.99
N ALA A 95 4.73 -1.52 -6.17
CA ALA A 95 3.81 -2.51 -6.72
C ALA A 95 3.93 -2.56 -8.25
N PRO A 96 3.48 -3.64 -8.92
CA PRO A 96 3.32 -3.65 -10.37
C PRO A 96 2.45 -2.48 -10.85
N ALA A 97 2.73 -1.96 -12.05
CA ALA A 97 2.07 -0.78 -12.61
C ALA A 97 0.54 -0.90 -12.70
N ASP A 98 0.05 -2.10 -12.97
CA ASP A 98 -1.36 -2.44 -13.16
C ASP A 98 -2.08 -2.86 -11.86
N THR A 99 -1.39 -2.89 -10.74
CA THR A 99 -1.99 -3.28 -9.45
C THR A 99 -2.65 -2.09 -8.77
N HIS A 100 -3.97 -2.16 -8.58
CA HIS A 100 -4.80 -1.10 -7.98
C HIS A 100 -5.66 -1.61 -6.81
N PHE A 101 -5.32 -2.75 -6.21
CA PHE A 101 -6.04 -3.38 -5.10
C PHE A 101 -5.12 -3.59 -3.89
N GLY A 102 -5.73 -3.91 -2.75
CA GLY A 102 -5.00 -4.06 -1.48
C GLY A 102 -4.24 -2.78 -1.11
N LEU A 103 -3.06 -2.91 -0.54
CA LEU A 103 -2.22 -1.76 -0.16
C LEU A 103 -1.75 -0.94 -1.38
N ALA A 104 -1.64 -1.54 -2.57
CA ALA A 104 -1.27 -0.82 -3.78
C ALA A 104 -2.35 0.18 -4.25
N GLY A 105 -3.62 -0.07 -3.90
CA GLY A 105 -4.75 0.83 -4.13
C GLY A 105 -5.02 1.80 -2.98
N LEU A 106 -4.19 1.83 -1.95
CA LEU A 106 -4.36 2.67 -0.77
C LEU A 106 -4.38 4.15 -1.15
N LYS A 107 -5.38 4.88 -0.64
CA LYS A 107 -5.48 6.33 -0.72
C LYS A 107 -5.47 6.93 0.68
N GLN A 108 -4.42 7.63 1.03
CA GLN A 108 -4.35 8.35 2.29
C GLN A 108 -5.19 9.62 2.22
N LEU A 109 -6.17 9.77 3.11
CA LEU A 109 -7.08 10.92 3.14
C LEU A 109 -6.62 12.02 4.10
N SER A 110 -5.81 11.69 5.11
CA SER A 110 -5.40 12.61 6.15
C SER A 110 -4.12 12.15 6.85
N GLY A 111 -3.55 13.01 7.67
CA GLY A 111 -2.47 12.70 8.61
C GLY A 111 -1.07 12.72 7.99
N LYS A 112 -0.09 12.26 8.78
CA LYS A 112 1.32 12.20 8.37
C LYS A 112 1.57 11.01 7.43
N GLU A 113 2.67 11.03 6.70
CA GLU A 113 3.13 9.90 5.90
C GLU A 113 3.21 8.62 6.74
N LEU A 114 2.84 7.50 6.13
CA LEU A 114 2.94 6.18 6.76
C LEU A 114 4.42 5.78 6.94
N SER A 115 4.71 5.00 7.97
CA SER A 115 5.98 4.29 8.12
C SER A 115 5.83 2.85 7.62
N TYR A 116 6.97 2.14 7.49
CA TYR A 116 6.99 0.71 7.20
C TYR A 116 6.15 -0.09 8.22
N ASN A 117 6.33 0.17 9.52
CA ASN A 117 5.58 -0.50 10.57
C ASN A 117 4.07 -0.21 10.49
N ASN A 118 3.68 1.03 10.11
CA ASN A 118 2.28 1.31 9.86
C ASN A 118 1.70 0.46 8.71
N LEU A 119 2.47 0.22 7.63
CA LEU A 119 2.00 -0.62 6.53
C LEU A 119 1.90 -2.10 6.92
N LEU A 120 2.83 -2.62 7.72
CA LEU A 120 2.75 -4.00 8.22
C LEU A 120 1.50 -4.23 9.08
N ASP A 121 1.26 -3.33 10.04
CA ASP A 121 0.09 -3.41 10.90
C ASP A 121 -1.21 -3.18 10.11
N LEU A 122 -1.18 -2.28 9.12
CA LEU A 122 -2.31 -2.02 8.23
C LEU A 122 -2.66 -3.22 7.35
N ASP A 123 -1.67 -3.92 6.78
CA ASP A 123 -1.90 -5.15 6.03
C ASP A 123 -2.59 -6.21 6.91
N ALA A 124 -2.08 -6.42 8.11
CA ALA A 124 -2.68 -7.34 9.06
C ALA A 124 -4.13 -6.94 9.42
N ALA A 125 -4.37 -5.65 9.69
CA ALA A 125 -5.68 -5.13 10.03
C ALA A 125 -6.71 -5.33 8.91
N VAL A 126 -6.36 -4.94 7.69
CA VAL A 126 -7.24 -5.06 6.51
C VAL A 126 -7.53 -6.52 6.19
N ARG A 127 -6.53 -7.40 6.28
CA ARG A 127 -6.72 -8.84 6.03
C ARG A 127 -7.63 -9.48 7.07
N ILE A 128 -7.45 -9.20 8.35
CA ILE A 128 -8.30 -9.75 9.42
C ILE A 128 -9.73 -9.22 9.32
N ALA A 129 -9.90 -7.90 9.16
CA ALA A 129 -11.22 -7.32 8.96
C ALA A 129 -11.95 -7.89 7.73
N GLY A 130 -11.19 -8.12 6.63
CA GLY A 130 -11.71 -8.68 5.38
C GLY A 130 -12.19 -10.13 5.47
N LEU A 131 -11.72 -10.91 6.44
CA LEU A 131 -12.18 -12.29 6.69
C LEU A 131 -13.53 -12.34 7.42
N ILE A 132 -13.98 -11.25 8.03
CA ILE A 132 -15.24 -11.19 8.76
C ILE A 132 -16.39 -10.97 7.77
N GLN A 133 -17.37 -11.86 7.76
CA GLN A 133 -18.46 -11.82 6.76
C GLN A 133 -19.46 -10.68 7.01
N ASN A 134 -19.83 -10.44 8.27
CA ASN A 134 -20.71 -9.33 8.67
C ASN A 134 -19.95 -8.01 8.78
N SER A 135 -20.52 -6.99 9.42
CA SER A 135 -19.77 -5.80 9.81
C SER A 135 -18.65 -6.20 10.75
N GLY A 136 -17.42 -5.95 10.34
CA GLY A 136 -16.22 -6.42 11.04
C GLY A 136 -15.22 -5.32 11.29
N ALA A 137 -14.58 -5.37 12.45
CA ALA A 137 -13.49 -4.50 12.84
C ALA A 137 -12.31 -5.32 13.38
N ALA A 138 -11.10 -4.87 13.09
CA ALA A 138 -9.85 -5.42 13.61
C ALA A 138 -8.96 -4.30 14.16
N VAL A 139 -8.39 -4.53 15.32
CA VAL A 139 -7.48 -3.62 16.03
C VAL A 139 -6.13 -4.30 16.16
N ILE A 140 -5.11 -3.74 15.51
CA ILE A 140 -3.79 -4.37 15.36
C ILE A 140 -2.72 -3.55 16.05
N LYS A 141 -1.81 -4.23 16.71
CA LYS A 141 -0.60 -3.64 17.27
C LYS A 141 0.56 -4.63 17.12
N HIS A 142 1.67 -4.19 16.50
CA HIS A 142 2.84 -5.03 16.26
C HIS A 142 2.49 -6.32 15.50
N THR A 143 1.73 -6.17 14.40
CA THR A 143 1.24 -7.23 13.50
C THR A 143 0.29 -8.26 14.14
N ASN A 144 -0.05 -8.10 15.42
CA ASN A 144 -0.97 -9.01 16.13
C ASN A 144 -2.29 -8.31 16.45
N PRO A 145 -3.42 -9.05 16.36
CA PRO A 145 -4.71 -8.51 16.79
C PRO A 145 -4.77 -8.42 18.31
N CYS A 146 -4.98 -7.23 18.84
CA CYS A 146 -5.42 -7.02 20.22
C CYS A 146 -6.95 -7.02 20.36
N GLY A 147 -7.66 -6.93 19.22
CA GLY A 147 -9.10 -7.10 19.17
C GLY A 147 -9.57 -7.33 17.75
N ALA A 148 -10.59 -8.19 17.62
CA ALA A 148 -11.34 -8.38 16.38
C ALA A 148 -12.78 -8.74 16.73
N ALA A 149 -13.76 -8.14 16.07
CA ALA A 149 -15.15 -8.38 16.36
C ALA A 149 -16.03 -8.29 15.12
N SER A 150 -17.17 -8.98 15.19
CA SER A 150 -18.25 -8.96 14.23
C SER A 150 -19.54 -8.53 14.92
N ALA A 151 -20.30 -7.62 14.31
CA ALA A 151 -21.58 -7.17 14.82
C ALA A 151 -22.56 -6.88 13.68
N ALA A 152 -23.76 -6.36 14.02
CA ALA A 152 -24.73 -5.94 13.04
C ALA A 152 -24.30 -4.66 12.31
N THR A 153 -23.67 -3.73 13.02
CA THR A 153 -23.18 -2.45 12.49
C THR A 153 -21.67 -2.31 12.69
N ILE A 154 -21.06 -1.34 12.01
CA ILE A 154 -19.60 -1.11 12.11
C ILE A 154 -19.21 -0.48 13.44
N ASP A 155 -20.01 0.43 13.96
CA ASP A 155 -19.80 1.05 15.27
C ASP A 155 -19.82 0.02 16.41
N GLU A 156 -20.78 -0.90 16.41
CA GLU A 156 -20.85 -2.02 17.37
C GLU A 156 -19.63 -2.95 17.24
N ALA A 157 -19.24 -3.33 16.01
CA ALA A 157 -18.09 -4.17 15.77
C ALA A 157 -16.80 -3.49 16.24
N LEU A 158 -16.65 -2.19 15.95
CA LEU A 158 -15.51 -1.39 16.35
C LEU A 158 -15.43 -1.24 17.87
N GLU A 159 -16.54 -0.95 18.54
CA GLU A 159 -16.59 -0.84 19.98
C GLU A 159 -16.20 -2.16 20.67
N ALA A 160 -16.74 -3.29 20.19
CA ALA A 160 -16.40 -4.61 20.70
C ALA A 160 -14.92 -4.97 20.46
N ALA A 161 -14.37 -4.67 19.27
CA ALA A 161 -12.97 -4.91 18.97
C ALA A 161 -12.03 -4.07 19.86
N MET A 162 -12.33 -2.80 20.08
CA MET A 162 -11.56 -1.90 20.96
C MET A 162 -11.65 -2.30 22.43
N ALA A 163 -12.77 -2.86 22.86
CA ALA A 163 -13.02 -3.31 24.23
C ALA A 163 -12.34 -4.65 24.57
N ALA A 164 -11.87 -5.42 23.57
CA ALA A 164 -11.23 -6.71 23.80
C ALA A 164 -9.93 -6.60 24.60
N ASP A 165 -9.09 -5.57 24.31
CA ASP A 165 -7.93 -5.20 25.09
C ASP A 165 -7.70 -3.68 25.00
N PRO A 166 -8.35 -2.90 25.86
CA PRO A 166 -8.29 -1.44 25.83
C PRO A 166 -6.86 -0.88 26.03
N THR A 167 -6.02 -1.60 26.74
CA THR A 167 -4.65 -1.18 27.01
C THR A 167 -3.80 -1.27 25.73
N SER A 168 -3.86 -2.38 25.03
CA SER A 168 -3.14 -2.58 23.76
C SER A 168 -3.75 -1.79 22.62
N ALA A 169 -5.06 -1.52 22.64
CA ALA A 169 -5.75 -0.73 21.62
C ALA A 169 -5.26 0.73 21.53
N PHE A 170 -4.64 1.27 22.59
CA PHE A 170 -4.07 2.61 22.55
C PHE A 170 -2.86 2.68 21.59
N GLY A 171 -2.95 3.55 20.57
CA GLY A 171 -1.91 3.70 19.55
C GLY A 171 -1.87 2.56 18.52
N SER A 172 -2.98 1.85 18.35
CA SER A 172 -3.14 0.76 17.40
C SER A 172 -3.47 1.25 15.99
N ILE A 173 -3.53 0.30 15.07
CA ILE A 173 -4.10 0.46 13.72
C ILE A 173 -5.42 -0.29 13.66
N VAL A 174 -6.43 0.40 13.15
CA VAL A 174 -7.81 -0.11 13.06
C VAL A 174 -8.21 -0.27 11.61
N ALA A 175 -8.82 -1.40 11.26
CA ALA A 175 -9.47 -1.59 9.97
C ALA A 175 -10.91 -2.09 10.17
N VAL A 176 -11.79 -1.62 9.29
CA VAL A 176 -13.16 -2.12 9.17
C VAL A 176 -13.42 -2.59 7.74
N ASN A 177 -14.38 -3.50 7.57
CA ASN A 177 -14.69 -4.11 6.28
C ASN A 177 -15.90 -3.51 5.55
N ARG A 178 -16.45 -2.43 6.07
CA ARG A 178 -17.56 -1.66 5.47
C ARG A 178 -17.23 -0.17 5.52
N ILE A 179 -18.13 0.65 4.99
CA ILE A 179 -18.01 2.11 5.03
C ILE A 179 -17.85 2.59 6.47
N PHE A 180 -16.84 3.41 6.71
CA PHE A 180 -16.61 4.07 7.99
C PHE A 180 -17.43 5.37 8.04
N ASP A 181 -18.47 5.40 8.84
CA ASP A 181 -19.42 6.49 8.96
C ASP A 181 -19.24 7.32 10.24
N ALA A 182 -20.14 8.27 10.46
CA ALA A 182 -20.11 9.15 11.62
C ALA A 182 -20.26 8.38 12.95
N ALA A 183 -21.09 7.33 12.99
CA ALA A 183 -21.28 6.52 14.20
C ALA A 183 -20.00 5.78 14.57
N ALA A 184 -19.32 5.19 13.58
CA ALA A 184 -18.01 4.58 13.78
C ALA A 184 -16.94 5.60 14.24
N ALA A 185 -16.98 6.84 13.70
CA ALA A 185 -16.09 7.90 14.13
C ALA A 185 -16.32 8.26 15.61
N GLU A 186 -17.56 8.38 16.05
CA GLU A 186 -17.91 8.68 17.45
C GLU A 186 -17.32 7.66 18.42
N CYS A 187 -17.28 6.36 18.06
CA CYS A 187 -16.67 5.32 18.89
C CYS A 187 -15.20 5.63 19.20
N LEU A 188 -14.43 6.11 18.20
CA LEU A 188 -13.00 6.45 18.36
C LEU A 188 -12.78 7.84 18.98
N LEU A 189 -13.80 8.72 18.96
CA LEU A 189 -13.70 10.07 19.52
C LEU A 189 -13.86 10.10 21.04
N LYS A 190 -14.17 8.99 21.70
CA LYS A 190 -14.30 8.87 23.16
C LYS A 190 -12.99 9.32 23.87
N PRO A 191 -13.07 9.94 25.06
CA PRO A 191 -11.89 10.33 25.83
C PRO A 191 -10.96 9.14 26.12
N GLY A 192 -9.65 9.37 26.06
CA GLY A 192 -8.64 8.33 26.33
C GLY A 192 -8.33 7.41 25.14
N MET A 193 -9.11 7.45 24.07
CA MET A 193 -8.83 6.69 22.86
C MET A 193 -7.83 7.39 21.95
N PHE A 194 -6.90 6.63 21.40
CA PHE A 194 -5.98 7.06 20.36
C PHE A 194 -5.68 5.90 19.42
N VAL A 195 -5.80 6.12 18.12
CA VAL A 195 -5.37 5.19 17.06
C VAL A 195 -4.44 5.92 16.10
N GLU A 196 -3.46 5.22 15.54
CA GLU A 196 -2.51 5.83 14.59
C GLU A 196 -3.02 5.83 13.17
N VAL A 197 -3.71 4.76 12.75
CA VAL A 197 -4.24 4.61 11.40
C VAL A 197 -5.64 4.02 11.47
N ILE A 198 -6.52 4.53 10.62
CA ILE A 198 -7.85 3.99 10.42
C ILE A 198 -8.00 3.64 8.94
N ALA A 199 -8.38 2.40 8.63
CA ALA A 199 -8.61 1.92 7.27
C ALA A 199 -10.04 1.41 7.08
N ALA A 200 -10.60 1.72 5.92
CA ALA A 200 -11.92 1.25 5.50
C ALA A 200 -11.99 1.21 3.97
N PRO A 201 -12.94 0.45 3.38
CA PRO A 201 -13.20 0.51 1.94
C PRO A 201 -13.60 1.91 1.45
N ALA A 202 -14.30 2.67 2.30
CA ALA A 202 -14.67 4.08 2.07
C ALA A 202 -14.96 4.77 3.40
N PHE A 203 -14.93 6.10 3.39
CA PHE A 203 -15.30 6.96 4.52
C PHE A 203 -16.41 7.91 4.09
N THR A 204 -17.35 8.21 4.98
CA THR A 204 -18.27 9.34 4.75
C THR A 204 -17.56 10.66 5.00
N ALA A 205 -18.05 11.74 4.38
CA ALA A 205 -17.46 13.06 4.55
C ALA A 205 -17.52 13.53 6.02
N GLU A 206 -18.63 13.23 6.69
CA GLU A 206 -18.88 13.55 8.08
C GLU A 206 -17.88 12.84 9.00
N ALA A 207 -17.61 11.54 8.77
CA ALA A 207 -16.63 10.78 9.53
C ALA A 207 -15.21 11.37 9.38
N VAL A 208 -14.80 11.69 8.15
CA VAL A 208 -13.49 12.31 7.89
C VAL A 208 -13.35 13.64 8.61
N GLU A 209 -14.39 14.48 8.57
CA GLU A 209 -14.36 15.79 9.22
C GLU A 209 -14.32 15.65 10.75
N ALA A 210 -15.13 14.74 11.32
CA ALA A 210 -15.13 14.47 12.75
C ALA A 210 -13.76 14.02 13.26
N LEU A 211 -13.08 13.13 12.51
CA LEU A 211 -11.74 12.65 12.86
C LEU A 211 -10.67 13.75 12.77
N LYS A 212 -10.75 14.63 11.76
CA LYS A 212 -9.80 15.74 11.57
C LYS A 212 -9.92 16.82 12.63
N THR A 213 -11.12 17.07 13.14
CA THR A 213 -11.40 18.15 14.10
C THR A 213 -11.07 17.81 15.52
N ARG A 214 -10.71 16.54 15.85
CA ARG A 214 -10.39 16.13 17.22
C ARG A 214 -9.09 16.77 17.73
N PRO A 215 -9.13 17.66 18.76
CA PRO A 215 -7.95 18.40 19.22
C PRO A 215 -6.82 17.48 19.76
N ALA A 216 -7.18 16.35 20.40
CA ALA A 216 -6.23 15.44 21.01
C ALA A 216 -5.37 14.66 19.99
N TRP A 217 -5.89 14.45 18.78
CA TRP A 217 -5.18 13.68 17.74
C TRP A 217 -4.36 14.60 16.82
N LYS A 218 -4.71 15.88 16.74
CA LYS A 218 -4.11 16.87 15.83
C LYS A 218 -4.04 16.28 14.40
N ALA A 219 -2.97 16.50 13.68
CA ALA A 219 -2.79 15.93 12.33
C ALA A 219 -2.08 14.56 12.34
N SER A 220 -2.18 13.76 13.42
CA SER A 220 -1.40 12.53 13.57
C SER A 220 -2.12 11.24 13.17
N VAL A 221 -3.44 11.23 13.05
CA VAL A 221 -4.20 10.06 12.57
C VAL A 221 -4.18 10.00 11.05
N ARG A 222 -3.96 8.80 10.51
CA ARG A 222 -3.83 8.50 9.07
C ARG A 222 -4.91 7.59 8.58
#